data_eae9c9e34e8bbf6eb9390e87f10ae723
#
_entry.id   eae9c9e34e8bbf6eb9390e87f10ae723
#
_cell.length_a   1.000
_cell.length_b   1.000
_cell.length_c   1.000
_cell.angle_alpha   90.00
_cell.angle_beta   90.00
_cell.angle_gamma   90.00
#
_symmetry.space_group_name_H-M   'P 1'
#
loop_
_entity.id
_entity.type
_entity.pdbx_description
1 polymer ?
#
loop_
_entity_poly.entity_id
_entity_poly.type
_entity_poly.pdbx_seq_one_letter_code
_entity_poly.pdbx_strand_id
1 'polypeptide(L)'
;MPEPSLLTAQDLELSSVVANNTMNRERGLTGVNSYARELGLDPLDELSGSPSPSWLDLCSGEGRALREAAARLPEDAVLTAVDLVGPLTPTPAPPTLEEIVASVTTWTPTRTYDLITCVHGLHYVGDQLGLLARAASWLTPEGLLVAHFDPDSVRRPDGSPAGRAAVTALRAAGFRYDARSHRLSLRGGRSVVLPFRYVGADPDAGPNYTGQPAVGSHYA
;
A
#
# COMPACT_ATOMS: atom_id res chain seq x y z
N MET A 1 -27.75 0.12 -16.57
CA MET A 1 -26.84 -0.84 -15.92
C MET A 1 -27.33 -1.04 -14.49
N PRO A 2 -27.41 -2.28 -13.96
CA PRO A 2 -27.69 -2.44 -12.53
C PRO A 2 -26.66 -1.66 -11.71
N GLU A 3 -27.09 -1.08 -10.60
CA GLU A 3 -26.16 -0.44 -9.65
C GLU A 3 -25.16 -1.49 -9.14
N PRO A 4 -23.87 -1.15 -9.02
CA PRO A 4 -22.89 -2.09 -8.50
C PRO A 4 -23.24 -2.46 -7.05
N SER A 5 -23.17 -3.76 -6.74
CA SER A 5 -23.34 -4.23 -5.36
C SER A 5 -22.05 -3.94 -4.60
N LEU A 6 -22.02 -2.80 -3.91
CA LEU A 6 -20.83 -2.39 -3.14
C LEU A 6 -20.71 -3.20 -1.85
N LEU A 7 -19.52 -3.74 -1.62
CA LEU A 7 -19.17 -4.43 -0.38
C LEU A 7 -18.59 -3.44 0.65
N THR A 8 -18.79 -3.75 1.93
CA THR A 8 -18.03 -3.10 3.00
C THR A 8 -16.55 -3.48 2.89
N ALA A 9 -15.65 -2.77 3.57
CA ALA A 9 -14.24 -3.15 3.59
C ALA A 9 -14.04 -4.57 4.13
N GLN A 10 -14.79 -4.97 5.15
CA GLN A 10 -14.72 -6.29 5.77
C GLN A 10 -15.23 -7.41 4.84
N ASP A 11 -16.37 -7.20 4.18
CA ASP A 11 -16.91 -8.17 3.22
C ASP A 11 -16.01 -8.31 1.98
N LEU A 12 -15.40 -7.20 1.55
CA LEU A 12 -14.44 -7.19 0.46
C LEU A 12 -13.23 -8.08 0.73
N GLU A 13 -12.70 -8.05 1.95
CA GLU A 13 -11.54 -8.86 2.35
C GLU A 13 -11.82 -10.37 2.25
N LEU A 14 -13.08 -10.78 2.33
CA LEU A 14 -13.52 -12.17 2.13
C LEU A 14 -13.80 -12.51 0.66
N SER A 15 -13.78 -11.53 -0.23
CA SER A 15 -14.03 -11.74 -1.65
C SER A 15 -12.88 -12.49 -2.33
N SER A 16 -13.21 -13.18 -3.43
CA SER A 16 -12.22 -13.96 -4.18
C SER A 16 -11.10 -13.10 -4.79
N VAL A 17 -11.38 -11.85 -5.15
CA VAL A 17 -10.39 -10.93 -5.73
C VAL A 17 -9.31 -10.55 -4.72
N VAL A 18 -9.66 -10.48 -3.43
CA VAL A 18 -8.71 -10.21 -2.34
C VAL A 18 -8.08 -11.50 -1.83
N ALA A 19 -8.88 -12.51 -1.50
CA ALA A 19 -8.42 -13.76 -0.90
C ALA A 19 -7.46 -14.56 -1.81
N ASN A 20 -7.65 -14.50 -3.14
CA ASN A 20 -6.82 -15.21 -4.11
C ASN A 20 -5.67 -14.37 -4.68
N ASN A 21 -5.45 -13.15 -4.17
CA ASN A 21 -4.38 -12.31 -4.64
C ASN A 21 -3.00 -12.91 -4.33
N THR A 22 -2.19 -13.08 -5.37
CA THR A 22 -0.83 -13.60 -5.26
C THR A 22 0.23 -12.58 -5.71
N MET A 23 -0.18 -11.37 -6.05
CA MET A 23 0.60 -10.42 -6.83
C MET A 23 1.92 -10.01 -6.18
N ASN A 24 1.97 -9.96 -4.85
CA ASN A 24 3.15 -9.47 -4.11
C ASN A 24 3.91 -10.57 -3.36
N ARG A 25 3.44 -11.81 -3.42
CA ARG A 25 3.93 -12.87 -2.51
C ARG A 25 5.42 -13.17 -2.62
N GLU A 26 6.03 -12.99 -3.79
CA GLU A 26 7.40 -13.44 -4.07
C GLU A 26 8.38 -12.32 -4.45
N ARG A 27 8.03 -11.03 -4.27
CA ARG A 27 8.93 -9.95 -4.66
C ARG A 27 10.10 -9.83 -3.69
N GLY A 28 11.32 -9.94 -4.23
CA GLY A 28 12.54 -9.69 -3.47
C GLY A 28 12.85 -8.20 -3.32
N LEU A 29 13.93 -7.90 -2.62
CA LEU A 29 14.41 -6.53 -2.43
C LEU A 29 15.00 -5.96 -3.72
N THR A 30 15.85 -6.74 -4.41
CA THR A 30 16.56 -6.35 -5.63
C THR A 30 16.38 -7.38 -6.76
N GLY A 31 16.72 -7.01 -7.99
CA GLY A 31 16.61 -7.87 -9.16
C GLY A 31 15.44 -7.54 -10.09
N VAL A 32 15.05 -8.50 -10.94
CA VAL A 32 14.03 -8.27 -11.99
C VAL A 32 12.63 -8.14 -11.41
N ASN A 33 12.28 -8.98 -10.43
CA ASN A 33 11.00 -8.93 -9.71
C ASN A 33 11.23 -8.42 -8.29
N SER A 34 11.35 -7.10 -8.12
CA SER A 34 11.84 -6.53 -6.88
C SER A 34 11.23 -5.19 -6.52
N TYR A 35 11.29 -4.88 -5.24
CA TYR A 35 10.89 -3.59 -4.68
C TYR A 35 11.70 -2.44 -5.28
N ALA A 36 13.02 -2.57 -5.41
CA ALA A 36 13.85 -1.53 -6.01
C ALA A 36 13.37 -1.14 -7.42
N ARG A 37 13.01 -2.12 -8.24
CA ARG A 37 12.47 -1.86 -9.59
C ARG A 37 11.08 -1.24 -9.56
N GLU A 38 10.18 -1.78 -8.76
CA GLU A 38 8.80 -1.30 -8.66
C GLU A 38 8.73 0.12 -8.07
N LEU A 39 9.48 0.36 -7.01
CA LEU A 39 9.54 1.67 -6.35
C LEU A 39 10.34 2.71 -7.15
N GLY A 40 11.26 2.25 -8.04
CA GLY A 40 12.17 3.12 -8.77
C GLY A 40 13.20 3.82 -7.90
N LEU A 41 13.48 3.24 -6.73
CA LEU A 41 14.53 3.62 -5.78
C LEU A 41 15.02 2.37 -5.05
N ASP A 42 16.23 2.40 -4.52
CA ASP A 42 16.69 1.33 -3.62
C ASP A 42 16.21 1.64 -2.20
N PRO A 43 15.38 0.76 -1.58
CA PRO A 43 14.90 0.97 -0.21
C PRO A 43 16.04 1.11 0.82
N LEU A 44 17.17 0.42 0.62
CA LEU A 44 18.30 0.51 1.54
C LEU A 44 19.03 1.85 1.44
N ASP A 45 19.17 2.38 0.22
CA ASP A 45 19.74 3.71 0.02
C ASP A 45 18.85 4.78 0.65
N GLU A 46 17.52 4.66 0.52
CA GLU A 46 16.57 5.56 1.17
C GLU A 46 16.69 5.54 2.70
N LEU A 47 16.95 4.37 3.28
CA LEU A 47 17.06 4.17 4.73
C LEU A 47 18.47 4.48 5.28
N SER A 48 19.47 4.63 4.42
CA SER A 48 20.89 4.77 4.82
C SER A 48 21.18 6.02 5.65
N GLY A 49 20.33 7.05 5.55
CA GLY A 49 20.46 8.30 6.32
C GLY A 49 19.94 8.24 7.75
N SER A 50 19.21 7.20 8.13
CA SER A 50 18.66 7.03 9.48
C SER A 50 19.60 6.20 10.35
N PRO A 51 19.90 6.65 11.58
CA PRO A 51 20.73 5.88 12.50
C PRO A 51 20.02 4.60 13.00
N SER A 52 18.70 4.60 13.06
CA SER A 52 17.86 3.45 13.43
C SER A 52 16.72 3.37 12.39
N PRO A 53 17.01 2.80 11.22
CA PRO A 53 16.09 2.84 10.10
C PRO A 53 14.80 2.05 10.36
N SER A 54 13.68 2.61 9.91
CA SER A 54 12.36 1.99 10.09
C SER A 54 11.57 1.93 8.79
N TRP A 55 11.07 0.71 8.47
CA TRP A 55 10.34 0.46 7.24
C TRP A 55 9.03 -0.30 7.52
N LEU A 56 7.91 0.27 7.11
CA LEU A 56 6.59 -0.35 7.12
C LEU A 56 6.20 -0.74 5.69
N ASP A 57 5.85 -2.00 5.50
CA ASP A 57 5.32 -2.48 4.22
C ASP A 57 3.88 -2.94 4.37
N LEU A 58 2.99 -2.29 3.66
CA LEU A 58 1.54 -2.54 3.66
C LEU A 58 1.17 -3.47 2.51
N CYS A 59 0.39 -4.51 2.79
CA CYS A 59 0.08 -5.59 1.87
C CYS A 59 1.36 -6.28 1.38
N SER A 60 2.20 -6.66 2.34
CA SER A 60 3.58 -7.11 2.13
C SER A 60 3.70 -8.50 1.47
N GLY A 61 2.60 -9.26 1.38
CA GLY A 61 2.62 -10.66 0.95
C GLY A 61 3.45 -11.51 1.93
N GLU A 62 4.44 -12.24 1.40
CA GLU A 62 5.34 -13.08 2.22
C GLU A 62 6.45 -12.29 2.96
N GLY A 63 6.48 -10.97 2.82
CA GLY A 63 7.50 -10.12 3.44
C GLY A 63 8.93 -10.37 2.95
N ARG A 64 9.11 -11.01 1.80
CA ARG A 64 10.44 -11.41 1.29
C ARG A 64 11.40 -10.24 1.15
N ALA A 65 10.94 -9.09 0.64
CA ALA A 65 11.78 -7.91 0.50
C ALA A 65 12.30 -7.41 1.86
N LEU A 66 11.45 -7.42 2.88
CA LEU A 66 11.83 -7.02 4.25
C LEU A 66 12.77 -8.03 4.91
N ARG A 67 12.56 -9.33 4.66
CA ARG A 67 13.49 -10.39 5.13
C ARG A 67 14.87 -10.25 4.51
N GLU A 68 14.96 -9.94 3.22
CA GLU A 68 16.22 -9.66 2.52
C GLU A 68 16.87 -8.35 3.02
N ALA A 69 16.05 -7.33 3.35
CA ALA A 69 16.53 -6.07 3.93
C ALA A 69 17.05 -6.25 5.36
N ALA A 70 16.38 -7.06 6.17
CA ALA A 70 16.79 -7.35 7.55
C ALA A 70 18.21 -7.92 7.64
N ALA A 71 18.64 -8.70 6.64
CA ALA A 71 20.00 -9.23 6.58
C ALA A 71 21.07 -8.19 6.22
N ARG A 72 20.68 -6.97 5.84
CA ARG A 72 21.58 -5.91 5.32
C ARG A 72 21.51 -4.61 6.12
N LEU A 73 20.45 -4.42 6.90
CA LEU A 73 20.25 -3.27 7.76
C LEU A 73 20.88 -3.50 9.15
N PRO A 74 21.16 -2.44 9.92
CA PRO A 74 21.65 -2.55 11.29
C PRO A 74 20.72 -3.37 12.20
N GLU A 75 21.26 -3.91 13.29
CA GLU A 75 20.49 -4.74 14.26
C GLU A 75 19.40 -3.97 15.00
N ASP A 76 19.47 -2.66 15.04
CA ASP A 76 18.47 -1.76 15.62
C ASP A 76 17.42 -1.26 14.61
N ALA A 77 17.49 -1.72 13.36
CA ALA A 77 16.46 -1.44 12.37
C ALA A 77 15.11 -2.03 12.80
N VAL A 78 14.04 -1.35 12.43
CA VAL A 78 12.67 -1.79 12.72
C VAL A 78 11.91 -1.98 11.43
N LEU A 79 11.64 -3.23 11.08
CA LEU A 79 10.90 -3.60 9.90
C LEU A 79 9.53 -4.15 10.31
N THR A 80 8.47 -3.69 9.66
CA THR A 80 7.10 -4.16 9.94
C THR A 80 6.42 -4.52 8.62
N ALA A 81 6.04 -5.78 8.50
CA ALA A 81 5.28 -6.31 7.37
C ALA A 81 3.82 -6.52 7.80
N VAL A 82 2.88 -5.87 7.13
CA VAL A 82 1.44 -6.03 7.42
C VAL A 82 0.75 -6.61 6.19
N ASP A 83 0.10 -7.76 6.38
CA ASP A 83 -0.72 -8.38 5.35
C ASP A 83 -1.98 -9.00 5.96
N LEU A 84 -3.02 -9.14 5.15
CA LEU A 84 -4.28 -9.78 5.56
C LEU A 84 -4.10 -11.28 5.78
N VAL A 85 -3.20 -11.89 5.01
CA VAL A 85 -2.88 -13.33 5.08
C VAL A 85 -1.52 -13.49 5.73
N GLY A 86 -1.42 -14.41 6.68
CA GLY A 86 -0.17 -14.69 7.39
C GLY A 86 0.95 -15.18 6.47
N PRO A 87 2.19 -15.10 6.95
CA PRO A 87 3.35 -15.53 6.19
C PRO A 87 3.22 -17.01 5.82
N LEU A 88 3.36 -17.31 4.54
CA LEU A 88 3.35 -18.69 4.04
C LEU A 88 4.71 -19.38 4.20
N THR A 89 5.71 -18.65 4.63
CA THR A 89 7.08 -19.13 4.82
C THR A 89 7.23 -19.77 6.20
N PRO A 90 7.71 -21.03 6.28
CA PRO A 90 7.92 -21.71 7.56
C PRO A 90 9.15 -21.18 8.33
N THR A 91 9.97 -20.34 7.69
CA THR A 91 11.18 -19.78 8.30
C THR A 91 10.83 -18.66 9.27
N PRO A 92 11.28 -18.70 10.52
CA PRO A 92 11.05 -17.62 11.48
C PRO A 92 11.51 -16.26 10.94
N ALA A 93 10.78 -15.20 11.31
CA ALA A 93 11.16 -13.84 10.97
C ALA A 93 12.51 -13.48 11.62
N PRO A 94 13.38 -12.68 10.94
CA PRO A 94 14.53 -12.08 11.60
C PRO A 94 14.12 -11.24 12.83
N PRO A 95 14.97 -11.08 13.86
CA PRO A 95 14.60 -10.32 15.06
C PRO A 95 14.19 -8.87 14.81
N THR A 96 14.67 -8.26 13.73
CA THR A 96 14.37 -6.89 13.32
C THR A 96 13.05 -6.77 12.54
N LEU A 97 12.41 -7.89 12.19
CA LEU A 97 11.19 -7.93 11.39
C LEU A 97 10.00 -8.42 12.21
N GLU A 98 8.99 -7.57 12.33
CA GLU A 98 7.68 -7.92 12.86
C GLU A 98 6.73 -8.23 11.70
N GLU A 99 6.13 -9.42 11.69
CA GLU A 99 5.12 -9.83 10.71
C GLU A 99 3.73 -9.79 11.37
N ILE A 100 2.85 -8.95 10.84
CA ILE A 100 1.53 -8.69 11.42
C ILE A 100 0.45 -9.17 10.45
N VAL A 101 -0.38 -10.10 10.91
CA VAL A 101 -1.58 -10.55 10.18
C VAL A 101 -2.74 -9.66 10.59
N ALA A 102 -3.06 -8.68 9.76
CA ALA A 102 -4.11 -7.73 10.02
C ALA A 102 -4.62 -7.05 8.74
N SER A 103 -5.85 -6.56 8.80
CA SER A 103 -6.38 -5.68 7.77
C SER A 103 -5.71 -4.30 7.83
N VAL A 104 -5.11 -3.87 6.73
CA VAL A 104 -4.54 -2.51 6.61
C VAL A 104 -5.60 -1.41 6.70
N THR A 105 -6.88 -1.76 6.57
CA THR A 105 -7.98 -0.80 6.67
C THR A 105 -8.29 -0.41 8.13
N THR A 106 -8.00 -1.29 9.08
CA THR A 106 -8.27 -1.08 10.51
C THR A 106 -7.02 -1.03 11.37
N TRP A 107 -5.93 -1.66 10.93
CA TRP A 107 -4.67 -1.64 11.67
C TRP A 107 -4.06 -0.24 11.72
N THR A 108 -3.37 0.04 12.82
CA THR A 108 -2.67 1.32 13.04
C THR A 108 -1.36 1.05 13.76
N PRO A 109 -0.22 1.60 13.31
CA PRO A 109 1.05 1.44 13.98
C PRO A 109 1.12 2.24 15.30
N THR A 110 2.02 1.81 16.16
CA THR A 110 2.33 2.51 17.43
C THR A 110 3.51 3.46 17.31
N ARG A 111 4.11 3.58 16.12
CA ARG A 111 5.28 4.41 15.83
C ARG A 111 5.19 5.03 14.43
N THR A 112 6.11 5.93 14.13
CA THR A 112 6.33 6.46 12.77
C THR A 112 7.47 5.72 12.08
N TYR A 113 7.54 5.84 10.73
CA TYR A 113 8.49 5.12 9.88
C TYR A 113 9.21 6.06 8.92
N ASP A 114 10.47 5.73 8.61
CA ASP A 114 11.28 6.44 7.64
C ASP A 114 10.89 6.07 6.21
N LEU A 115 10.45 4.82 6.01
CA LEU A 115 9.93 4.35 4.73
C LEU A 115 8.61 3.63 4.94
N ILE A 116 7.59 3.99 4.14
CA ILE A 116 6.34 3.24 4.04
C ILE A 116 6.14 2.84 2.59
N THR A 117 5.90 1.56 2.34
CA THR A 117 5.64 1.03 1.00
C THR A 117 4.30 0.31 0.92
N CYS A 118 3.68 0.36 -0.27
CA CYS A 118 2.54 -0.46 -0.63
C CYS A 118 2.64 -0.82 -2.11
N VAL A 119 3.38 -1.90 -2.41
CA VAL A 119 3.68 -2.32 -3.77
C VAL A 119 2.52 -3.16 -4.31
N HIS A 120 1.74 -2.59 -5.24
CA HIS A 120 0.53 -3.17 -5.84
C HIS A 120 -0.60 -3.54 -4.86
N GLY A 121 -0.42 -3.37 -3.55
CA GLY A 121 -1.41 -3.76 -2.55
C GLY A 121 -2.69 -2.91 -2.57
N LEU A 122 -2.60 -1.61 -2.92
CA LEU A 122 -3.76 -0.72 -2.98
C LEU A 122 -4.86 -1.22 -3.92
N HIS A 123 -4.52 -2.00 -4.95
CA HIS A 123 -5.49 -2.56 -5.89
C HIS A 123 -6.53 -3.49 -5.25
N TYR A 124 -6.27 -3.93 -4.01
CA TYR A 124 -7.10 -4.88 -3.26
C TYR A 124 -7.69 -4.25 -1.99
N VAL A 125 -7.44 -2.98 -1.76
CA VAL A 125 -7.95 -2.24 -0.60
C VAL A 125 -9.22 -1.48 -0.97
N GLY A 126 -10.28 -1.64 -0.18
CA GLY A 126 -11.55 -0.94 -0.41
C GLY A 126 -11.38 0.57 -0.25
N ASP A 127 -10.98 1.04 0.92
CA ASP A 127 -10.74 2.47 1.18
C ASP A 127 -9.28 2.86 0.92
N GLN A 128 -8.90 2.91 -0.36
CA GLN A 128 -7.55 3.29 -0.79
C GLN A 128 -7.16 4.70 -0.36
N LEU A 129 -8.07 5.67 -0.53
CA LEU A 129 -7.77 7.08 -0.20
C LEU A 129 -7.67 7.29 1.31
N GLY A 130 -8.50 6.62 2.09
CA GLY A 130 -8.41 6.64 3.55
C GLY A 130 -7.13 5.99 4.06
N LEU A 131 -6.69 4.87 3.48
CA LEU A 131 -5.40 4.25 3.82
C LEU A 131 -4.23 5.19 3.51
N LEU A 132 -4.21 5.83 2.33
CA LEU A 132 -3.15 6.79 1.96
C LEU A 132 -3.12 7.99 2.92
N ALA A 133 -4.27 8.52 3.31
CA ALA A 133 -4.36 9.62 4.25
C ALA A 133 -3.82 9.24 5.64
N ARG A 134 -4.15 8.04 6.13
CA ARG A 134 -3.61 7.53 7.41
C ARG A 134 -2.11 7.27 7.32
N ALA A 135 -1.66 6.58 6.25
CA ALA A 135 -0.25 6.27 6.07
C ALA A 135 0.64 7.52 6.02
N ALA A 136 0.12 8.64 5.51
CA ALA A 136 0.80 9.94 5.54
C ALA A 136 1.13 10.40 6.98
N SER A 137 0.27 10.08 7.96
CA SER A 137 0.50 10.44 9.36
C SER A 137 1.46 9.49 10.10
N TRP A 138 1.77 8.35 9.50
CA TRP A 138 2.68 7.35 10.06
C TRP A 138 4.14 7.55 9.63
N LEU A 139 4.42 8.54 8.78
CA LEU A 139 5.78 8.91 8.39
C LEU A 139 6.50 9.72 9.47
N THR A 140 7.80 9.54 9.57
CA THR A 140 8.69 10.49 10.26
C THR A 140 8.71 11.83 9.49
N PRO A 141 9.21 12.94 10.09
CA PRO A 141 9.28 14.25 9.42
C PRO A 141 10.00 14.22 8.07
N GLU A 142 10.99 13.34 7.89
CA GLU A 142 11.75 13.18 6.63
C GLU A 142 11.39 11.88 5.89
N GLY A 143 10.45 11.09 6.43
CA GLY A 143 10.07 9.79 5.89
C GLY A 143 9.46 9.87 4.49
N LEU A 144 9.51 8.76 3.78
CA LEU A 144 8.99 8.61 2.43
C LEU A 144 7.90 7.53 2.38
N LEU A 145 6.75 7.85 1.81
CA LEU A 145 5.75 6.89 1.40
C LEU A 145 5.81 6.70 -0.11
N VAL A 146 5.82 5.45 -0.58
CA VAL A 146 5.68 5.11 -2.00
C VAL A 146 4.69 3.97 -2.16
N ALA A 147 3.69 4.16 -3.03
CA ALA A 147 2.68 3.16 -3.32
C ALA A 147 2.33 3.14 -4.81
N HIS A 148 1.88 1.99 -5.32
CA HIS A 148 1.23 1.92 -6.62
C HIS A 148 -0.24 2.29 -6.47
N PHE A 149 -0.69 3.23 -7.31
CA PHE A 149 -2.04 3.73 -7.29
C PHE A 149 -2.62 3.78 -8.70
N ASP A 150 -3.78 3.16 -8.87
CA ASP A 150 -4.54 3.21 -10.12
C ASP A 150 -5.72 4.18 -9.98
N PRO A 151 -5.66 5.39 -10.59
CA PRO A 151 -6.76 6.33 -10.53
C PRO A 151 -8.05 5.78 -11.15
N ASP A 152 -7.93 4.84 -12.09
CA ASP A 152 -9.11 4.27 -12.75
C ASP A 152 -9.90 3.32 -11.83
N SER A 153 -9.33 2.93 -10.68
CA SER A 153 -10.07 2.22 -9.63
C SER A 153 -10.97 3.12 -8.78
N VAL A 154 -10.83 4.46 -8.87
CA VAL A 154 -11.59 5.40 -8.04
C VAL A 154 -12.86 5.83 -8.77
N ARG A 155 -14.01 5.60 -8.13
CA ARG A 155 -15.35 5.83 -8.68
C ARG A 155 -16.18 6.73 -7.79
N ARG A 156 -17.18 7.40 -8.39
CA ARG A 156 -18.30 8.02 -7.65
C ARG A 156 -19.32 6.94 -7.25
N PRO A 157 -20.30 7.27 -6.37
CA PRO A 157 -21.33 6.31 -5.99
C PRO A 157 -22.11 5.73 -7.18
N ASP A 158 -22.29 6.51 -8.23
CA ASP A 158 -22.98 6.11 -9.46
C ASP A 158 -22.10 5.28 -10.44
N GLY A 159 -20.86 4.93 -10.02
CA GLY A 159 -19.89 4.20 -10.84
C GLY A 159 -19.11 5.06 -11.83
N SER A 160 -19.41 6.36 -11.96
CA SER A 160 -18.66 7.23 -12.86
C SER A 160 -17.22 7.46 -12.38
N PRO A 161 -16.24 7.69 -13.30
CA PRO A 161 -14.84 7.88 -12.94
C PRO A 161 -14.62 9.09 -12.02
N ALA A 162 -13.82 8.89 -10.95
CA ALA A 162 -13.40 9.95 -10.03
C ALA A 162 -11.87 10.11 -9.92
N GLY A 163 -11.09 9.31 -10.66
CA GLY A 163 -9.63 9.27 -10.54
C GLY A 163 -8.93 10.61 -10.76
N ARG A 164 -9.39 11.46 -11.69
CA ARG A 164 -8.81 12.81 -11.87
C ARG A 164 -8.99 13.67 -10.61
N ALA A 165 -10.18 13.62 -10.00
CA ALA A 165 -10.46 14.38 -8.78
C ALA A 165 -9.60 13.85 -7.62
N ALA A 166 -9.47 12.53 -7.51
CA ALA A 166 -8.62 11.89 -6.50
C ALA A 166 -7.14 12.31 -6.66
N VAL A 167 -6.58 12.23 -7.87
CA VAL A 167 -5.19 12.67 -8.12
C VAL A 167 -5.01 14.15 -7.83
N THR A 168 -5.97 15.00 -8.17
CA THR A 168 -5.93 16.43 -7.88
C THR A 168 -5.91 16.70 -6.37
N ALA A 169 -6.78 16.02 -5.62
CA ALA A 169 -6.83 16.16 -4.16
C ALA A 169 -5.57 15.62 -3.47
N LEU A 170 -5.05 14.47 -3.92
CA LEU A 170 -3.79 13.91 -3.43
C LEU A 170 -2.62 14.87 -3.67
N ARG A 171 -2.54 15.48 -4.86
CA ARG A 171 -1.51 16.50 -5.16
C ARG A 171 -1.65 17.73 -4.29
N ALA A 172 -2.86 18.21 -4.05
CA ALA A 172 -3.13 19.32 -3.14
C ALA A 172 -2.71 19.00 -1.70
N ALA A 173 -2.79 17.73 -1.28
CA ALA A 173 -2.33 17.23 0.01
C ALA A 173 -0.80 16.98 0.08
N GLY A 174 -0.07 17.25 -1.02
CA GLY A 174 1.39 17.14 -1.08
C GLY A 174 1.92 15.85 -1.69
N PHE A 175 1.07 14.94 -2.14
CA PHE A 175 1.52 13.75 -2.86
C PHE A 175 2.00 14.10 -4.28
N ARG A 176 2.95 13.31 -4.76
CA ARG A 176 3.37 13.29 -6.16
C ARG A 176 2.83 12.04 -6.82
N TYR A 177 2.22 12.18 -7.99
CA TYR A 177 1.75 11.05 -8.80
C TYR A 177 2.43 11.05 -10.16
N ASP A 178 3.13 9.97 -10.45
CA ASP A 178 3.72 9.67 -11.76
C ASP A 178 2.79 8.72 -12.54
N ALA A 179 2.14 9.25 -13.55
CA ALA A 179 1.17 8.50 -14.36
C ALA A 179 1.82 7.40 -15.23
N ARG A 180 3.13 7.50 -15.54
CA ARG A 180 3.82 6.50 -16.35
C ARG A 180 4.10 5.22 -15.58
N SER A 181 4.46 5.35 -14.32
CA SER A 181 4.78 4.24 -13.43
C SER A 181 3.65 3.91 -12.45
N HIS A 182 2.53 4.65 -12.48
CA HIS A 182 1.44 4.56 -11.52
C HIS A 182 1.91 4.69 -10.06
N ARG A 183 3.02 5.40 -9.80
CA ARG A 183 3.57 5.60 -8.46
C ARG A 183 3.03 6.87 -7.83
N LEU A 184 2.58 6.70 -6.61
CA LEU A 184 2.23 7.79 -5.70
C LEU A 184 3.29 7.87 -4.62
N SER A 185 3.81 9.06 -4.32
CA SER A 185 4.79 9.25 -3.25
C SER A 185 4.47 10.50 -2.42
N LEU A 186 4.86 10.46 -1.15
CA LEU A 186 4.76 11.58 -0.22
C LEU A 186 6.02 11.61 0.65
N ARG A 187 6.67 12.76 0.73
CA ARG A 187 7.79 12.97 1.66
C ARG A 187 7.35 13.84 2.83
N GLY A 188 7.72 13.40 4.02
CA GLY A 188 7.45 14.06 5.28
C GLY A 188 6.06 13.78 5.86
N GLY A 189 6.04 13.30 7.12
CA GLY A 189 4.84 12.96 7.85
C GLY A 189 3.91 14.16 8.06
N ARG A 190 2.62 13.95 7.81
CA ARG A 190 1.60 14.98 7.99
C ARG A 190 0.20 14.40 8.11
N SER A 191 -0.69 15.16 8.74
CA SER A 191 -2.13 14.89 8.70
C SER A 191 -2.67 15.25 7.31
N VAL A 192 -3.38 14.34 6.69
CA VAL A 192 -4.02 14.51 5.38
C VAL A 192 -5.53 14.30 5.54
N VAL A 193 -6.30 15.26 5.03
CA VAL A 193 -7.75 15.15 4.90
C VAL A 193 -8.09 15.28 3.43
N LEU A 194 -8.72 14.25 2.88
CA LEU A 194 -9.18 14.25 1.49
C LEU A 194 -10.69 14.49 1.44
N PRO A 195 -11.19 15.22 0.42
CA PRO A 195 -12.62 15.54 0.30
C PRO A 195 -13.41 14.35 -0.30
N PHE A 196 -13.20 13.16 0.27
CA PHE A 196 -13.81 11.91 -0.18
C PHE A 196 -14.30 11.12 1.02
N ARG A 197 -15.54 10.66 0.95
CA ARG A 197 -16.12 9.75 1.94
C ARG A 197 -16.31 8.38 1.28
N TYR A 198 -15.60 7.39 1.76
CA TYR A 198 -15.73 6.01 1.29
C TYR A 198 -17.16 5.50 1.48
N VAL A 199 -17.71 4.83 0.47
CA VAL A 199 -19.08 4.28 0.49
C VAL A 199 -19.13 2.77 0.24
N GLY A 200 -18.06 2.19 -0.27
CA GLY A 200 -17.95 0.75 -0.52
C GLY A 200 -17.03 0.44 -1.68
N ALA A 201 -16.81 -0.83 -1.95
CA ALA A 201 -15.98 -1.31 -3.05
C ALA A 201 -16.70 -2.35 -3.91
N ASP A 202 -16.43 -2.29 -5.21
CA ASP A 202 -16.87 -3.26 -6.20
C ASP A 202 -15.74 -4.30 -6.41
N PRO A 203 -15.96 -5.59 -6.05
CA PRO A 203 -14.97 -6.64 -6.26
C PRO A 203 -14.83 -7.06 -7.74
N ASP A 204 -15.80 -6.71 -8.59
CA ASP A 204 -15.90 -7.10 -9.99
C ASP A 204 -15.57 -5.93 -10.95
N ALA A 205 -14.83 -4.93 -10.49
CA ALA A 205 -14.49 -3.73 -11.25
C ALA A 205 -13.62 -4.00 -12.51
N GLY A 206 -13.07 -5.20 -12.62
CA GLY A 206 -12.22 -5.60 -13.73
C GLY A 206 -10.71 -5.47 -13.42
N PRO A 207 -9.86 -5.55 -14.47
CA PRO A 207 -8.42 -5.50 -14.28
C PRO A 207 -7.92 -4.08 -14.03
N ASN A 208 -6.86 -3.97 -13.21
CA ASN A 208 -6.06 -2.75 -13.09
C ASN A 208 -5.10 -2.58 -14.29
N TYR A 209 -4.27 -1.53 -14.28
CA TYR A 209 -3.30 -1.25 -15.35
C TYR A 209 -2.26 -2.36 -15.58
N THR A 210 -2.08 -3.31 -14.65
CA THR A 210 -1.19 -4.47 -14.83
C THR A 210 -1.89 -5.65 -15.49
N GLY A 211 -3.21 -5.57 -15.74
CA GLY A 211 -4.02 -6.64 -16.27
C GLY A 211 -4.52 -7.64 -15.21
N GLN A 212 -4.23 -7.41 -13.93
CA GLN A 212 -4.71 -8.27 -12.84
C GLN A 212 -6.06 -7.80 -12.31
N PRO A 213 -6.95 -8.71 -11.87
CA PRO A 213 -8.19 -8.34 -11.19
C PRO A 213 -7.91 -7.37 -10.03
N ALA A 214 -8.78 -6.41 -9.85
CA ALA A 214 -8.67 -5.40 -8.80
C ALA A 214 -10.05 -4.93 -8.35
N VAL A 215 -10.08 -4.15 -7.27
CA VAL A 215 -11.32 -3.60 -6.74
C VAL A 215 -11.56 -2.17 -7.23
N GLY A 216 -12.82 -1.79 -7.40
CA GLY A 216 -13.25 -0.41 -7.63
C GLY A 216 -13.68 0.23 -6.32
N SER A 217 -13.01 1.30 -5.92
CA SER A 217 -13.29 2.01 -4.66
C SER A 217 -14.24 3.17 -4.91
N HIS A 218 -15.40 3.19 -4.25
CA HIS A 218 -16.44 4.18 -4.45
C HIS A 218 -16.44 5.24 -3.34
N TYR A 219 -16.55 6.51 -3.75
CA TYR A 219 -16.48 7.67 -2.86
C TYR A 219 -17.57 8.69 -3.20
N ALA A 220 -18.19 9.24 -2.15
CA ALA A 220 -19.09 10.39 -2.21
C ALA A 220 -18.34 11.68 -1.90
#